data_6c473c2aa78896c90c6baa92db760632
#
_entry.id   6c473c2aa78896c90c6baa92db760632
#
_cell.length_a   1.000
_cell.length_b   1.000
_cell.length_c   1.000
_cell.angle_alpha   90.00
_cell.angle_beta   90.00
_cell.angle_gamma   90.00
#
_symmetry.space_group_name_H-M   'P 1'
#
loop_
_entity.id
_entity.type
_entity.pdbx_description
1 polymer ?
#
loop_
_entity_poly.entity_id
_entity_poly.type
_entity_poly.pdbx_seq_one_letter_code
_entity_poly.pdbx_strand_id
1 'polypeptide(L)'
;MLVTDFDYDLPQELIAQHPMEPRDHSRLLVVDKKTGEIEHKHFYDLVNYLKPGDVLVFNDTRVIPARLHGTKDTGAHVEVFLLTRRDATDWEVLVRPGKKLQVGAKINFSDELSCEVIEHTDFGGRVVRFKYDGIFEEILDRLGETPLPPYITAPLEDKERYQTVYNRERGSAAAPTAGLHFTKELLQKIKEIGCEEEIGRASCRERV
;
A
#
# COMPACT_ATOMS: atom_id res chain seq x y z
N MET A 1 -28.49 1.74 3.81
CA MET A 1 -27.51 0.64 3.90
C MET A 1 -26.68 0.90 5.14
N LEU A 2 -26.69 -0.01 6.10
CA LEU A 2 -25.94 0.11 7.35
C LEU A 2 -24.61 -0.63 7.20
N VAL A 3 -23.59 -0.28 8.00
CA VAL A 3 -22.32 -1.01 8.02
C VAL A 3 -22.55 -2.48 8.43
N THR A 4 -23.50 -2.73 9.31
CA THR A 4 -23.91 -4.07 9.75
C THR A 4 -24.51 -4.95 8.65
N ASP A 5 -24.95 -4.37 7.52
CA ASP A 5 -25.44 -5.14 6.36
C ASP A 5 -24.30 -5.89 5.65
N PHE A 6 -23.06 -5.56 5.97
CA PHE A 6 -21.84 -6.16 5.42
C PHE A 6 -21.09 -7.02 6.44
N ASP A 7 -21.66 -7.17 7.65
CA ASP A 7 -21.03 -7.99 8.69
C ASP A 7 -21.26 -9.47 8.41
N TYR A 8 -20.20 -10.26 8.51
CA TYR A 8 -20.25 -11.71 8.35
C TYR A 8 -19.09 -12.37 9.12
N ASP A 9 -19.25 -13.62 9.45
CA ASP A 9 -18.21 -14.41 10.09
C ASP A 9 -17.11 -14.77 9.08
N LEU A 10 -15.89 -14.24 9.31
CA LEU A 10 -14.69 -14.54 8.52
C LEU A 10 -13.66 -15.24 9.41
N PRO A 11 -13.56 -16.57 9.34
CA PRO A 11 -12.54 -17.32 10.07
C PRO A 11 -11.13 -16.89 9.65
N GLN A 12 -10.24 -16.73 10.63
CA GLN A 12 -8.87 -16.23 10.43
C GLN A 12 -8.06 -17.12 9.47
N GLU A 13 -8.30 -18.42 9.48
CA GLU A 13 -7.64 -19.39 8.60
C GLU A 13 -7.99 -19.24 7.12
N LEU A 14 -9.06 -18.50 6.79
CA LEU A 14 -9.43 -18.18 5.42
C LEU A 14 -8.69 -16.95 4.87
N ILE A 15 -7.97 -16.22 5.71
CA ILE A 15 -7.15 -15.08 5.30
C ILE A 15 -5.76 -15.58 4.95
N ALA A 16 -5.47 -15.67 3.65
CA ALA A 16 -4.16 -16.08 3.16
C ALA A 16 -3.06 -15.15 3.68
N GLN A 17 -1.99 -15.73 4.24
CA GLN A 17 -0.85 -14.99 4.78
C GLN A 17 0.32 -14.89 3.79
N HIS A 18 0.33 -15.76 2.79
CA HIS A 18 1.35 -15.77 1.74
C HIS A 18 0.70 -15.60 0.37
N PRO A 19 1.35 -14.84 -0.54
CA PRO A 19 0.85 -14.66 -1.88
C PRO A 19 0.99 -15.95 -2.72
N MET A 20 0.10 -16.11 -3.71
CA MET A 20 0.20 -17.21 -4.68
C MET A 20 1.34 -16.96 -5.67
N GLU A 21 2.07 -18.03 -6.03
CA GLU A 21 3.04 -18.05 -7.12
C GLU A 21 2.70 -19.14 -8.14
N PRO A 22 2.61 -18.80 -9.44
CA PRO A 22 2.66 -17.43 -10.03
C PRO A 22 1.52 -16.54 -9.58
N ARG A 23 1.72 -15.21 -9.67
CA ARG A 23 0.77 -14.19 -9.21
C ARG A 23 -0.64 -14.34 -9.80
N ASP A 24 -0.73 -14.67 -11.09
CA ASP A 24 -1.98 -14.80 -11.83
C ASP A 24 -2.72 -16.12 -11.58
N HIS A 25 -2.14 -17.03 -10.79
CA HIS A 25 -2.82 -18.24 -10.31
C HIS A 25 -3.72 -17.99 -9.09
N SER A 26 -3.82 -16.75 -8.60
CA SER A 26 -4.78 -16.38 -7.57
C SER A 26 -6.21 -16.67 -8.02
N ARG A 27 -7.07 -17.03 -7.08
CA ARG A 27 -8.49 -17.26 -7.36
C ARG A 27 -9.16 -15.97 -7.78
N LEU A 28 -10.04 -16.06 -8.78
CA LEU A 28 -10.88 -14.99 -9.27
C LEU A 28 -12.35 -15.36 -9.09
N LEU A 29 -13.08 -14.50 -8.40
CA LEU A 29 -14.55 -14.57 -8.32
C LEU A 29 -15.12 -13.63 -9.40
N VAL A 30 -15.86 -14.19 -10.34
CA VAL A 30 -16.58 -13.43 -11.38
C VAL A 30 -18.05 -13.39 -11.01
N VAL A 31 -18.63 -12.21 -10.99
CA VAL A 31 -20.06 -12.02 -10.66
C VAL A 31 -20.75 -11.27 -11.78
N ASP A 32 -21.77 -11.88 -12.38
CA ASP A 32 -22.64 -11.16 -13.30
C ASP A 32 -23.55 -10.19 -12.55
N LYS A 33 -23.41 -8.92 -12.84
CA LYS A 33 -24.12 -7.84 -12.13
C LYS A 33 -25.65 -7.91 -12.35
N LYS A 34 -26.12 -8.49 -13.46
CA LYS A 34 -27.54 -8.52 -13.81
C LYS A 34 -28.22 -9.75 -13.26
N THR A 35 -27.59 -10.90 -13.36
CA THR A 35 -28.16 -12.18 -12.94
C THR A 35 -27.78 -12.56 -11.51
N GLY A 36 -26.67 -12.04 -11.00
CA GLY A 36 -26.08 -12.45 -9.71
C GLY A 36 -25.35 -13.80 -9.80
N GLU A 37 -25.19 -14.37 -10.99
CA GLU A 37 -24.45 -15.62 -11.18
C GLU A 37 -22.98 -15.44 -10.79
N ILE A 38 -22.43 -16.47 -10.15
CA ILE A 38 -21.07 -16.49 -9.64
C ILE A 38 -20.29 -17.61 -10.32
N GLU A 39 -19.13 -17.25 -10.86
CA GLU A 39 -18.17 -18.22 -11.39
C GLU A 39 -16.85 -18.15 -10.60
N HIS A 40 -16.25 -19.33 -10.35
CA HIS A 40 -14.94 -19.45 -9.73
C HIS A 40 -13.89 -19.75 -10.79
N LYS A 41 -12.93 -18.82 -10.94
CA LYS A 41 -11.87 -18.83 -11.96
C LYS A 41 -10.52 -18.59 -11.30
N HIS A 42 -9.48 -18.43 -12.12
CA HIS A 42 -8.19 -17.92 -11.73
C HIS A 42 -7.93 -16.57 -12.42
N PHE A 43 -7.01 -15.79 -11.89
CA PHE A 43 -6.79 -14.45 -12.41
C PHE A 43 -6.30 -14.46 -13.87
N TYR A 44 -5.56 -15.47 -14.30
CA TYR A 44 -5.15 -15.64 -15.70
C TYR A 44 -6.33 -15.81 -16.67
N ASP A 45 -7.51 -16.21 -16.18
CA ASP A 45 -8.74 -16.31 -16.99
C ASP A 45 -9.34 -14.93 -17.31
N LEU A 46 -8.81 -13.84 -16.75
CA LEU A 46 -9.26 -12.47 -17.01
C LEU A 46 -9.32 -12.16 -18.50
N VAL A 47 -8.40 -12.72 -19.29
CA VAL A 47 -8.36 -12.56 -20.76
C VAL A 47 -9.65 -12.99 -21.45
N ASN A 48 -10.41 -13.91 -20.87
CA ASN A 48 -11.66 -14.40 -21.44
C ASN A 48 -12.83 -13.40 -21.30
N TYR A 49 -12.66 -12.37 -20.49
CA TYR A 49 -13.66 -11.32 -20.23
C TYR A 49 -13.31 -10.00 -20.94
N LEU A 50 -12.19 -9.96 -21.64
CA LEU A 50 -11.71 -8.80 -22.37
C LEU A 50 -11.90 -8.94 -23.86
N LYS A 51 -12.08 -7.83 -24.56
CA LYS A 51 -12.25 -7.76 -26.01
C LYS A 51 -11.43 -6.61 -26.59
N PRO A 52 -11.13 -6.64 -27.91
CA PRO A 52 -10.44 -5.54 -28.57
C PRO A 52 -11.12 -4.18 -28.31
N GLY A 53 -10.34 -3.17 -27.98
CA GLY A 53 -10.81 -1.83 -27.67
C GLY A 53 -11.22 -1.60 -26.20
N ASP A 54 -11.17 -2.61 -25.34
CA ASP A 54 -11.31 -2.38 -23.90
C ASP A 54 -10.07 -1.63 -23.37
N VAL A 55 -10.29 -0.72 -22.42
CA VAL A 55 -9.23 0.07 -21.78
C VAL A 55 -9.06 -0.38 -20.32
N LEU A 56 -7.86 -0.82 -19.97
CA LEU A 56 -7.48 -1.15 -18.59
C LEU A 56 -6.75 0.03 -17.97
N VAL A 57 -7.31 0.56 -16.89
CA VAL A 57 -6.70 1.67 -16.14
C VAL A 57 -5.92 1.13 -14.96
N PHE A 58 -4.61 1.39 -14.94
CA PHE A 58 -3.68 0.93 -13.90
C PHE A 58 -3.20 2.08 -13.02
N ASN A 59 -2.94 1.77 -11.76
CA ASN A 59 -2.20 2.64 -10.85
C ASN A 59 -0.76 2.14 -10.77
N ASP A 60 0.18 2.90 -11.34
CA ASP A 60 1.60 2.53 -11.44
C ASP A 60 2.45 3.01 -10.25
N THR A 61 1.80 3.31 -9.12
CA THR A 61 2.54 3.68 -7.91
C THR A 61 3.41 2.54 -7.41
N ARG A 62 4.61 2.93 -6.93
CA ARG A 62 5.52 2.06 -6.20
C ARG A 62 5.40 2.36 -4.71
N VAL A 63 5.15 1.31 -3.93
CA VAL A 63 5.05 1.41 -2.47
C VAL A 63 6.41 1.73 -1.89
N ILE A 64 6.46 2.71 -1.00
CA ILE A 64 7.65 3.04 -0.22
C ILE A 64 7.62 2.29 1.11
N PRO A 65 8.77 2.01 1.76
CA PRO A 65 8.82 1.44 3.09
C PRO A 65 8.42 2.49 4.14
N ALA A 66 7.12 2.80 4.18
CA ALA A 66 6.54 3.95 4.86
C ALA A 66 6.45 3.81 6.38
N ARG A 67 6.73 2.64 6.95
CA ARG A 67 6.65 2.40 8.39
C ARG A 67 8.04 2.49 9.01
N LEU A 68 8.23 3.44 9.92
CA LEU A 68 9.48 3.67 10.65
C LEU A 68 9.27 3.39 12.13
N HIS A 69 10.20 2.66 12.74
CA HIS A 69 10.26 2.43 14.17
C HIS A 69 11.37 3.27 14.79
N GLY A 70 11.04 4.05 15.80
CA GLY A 70 11.99 4.94 16.47
C GLY A 70 11.79 5.00 17.97
N THR A 71 12.59 5.80 18.61
CA THR A 71 12.55 6.05 20.04
C THR A 71 12.51 7.54 20.33
N LYS A 72 11.73 7.93 21.35
CA LYS A 72 11.78 9.27 21.93
C LYS A 72 13.01 9.43 22.80
N ASP A 73 13.37 10.67 23.12
CA ASP A 73 14.42 10.99 24.10
C ASP A 73 14.16 10.36 25.48
N THR A 74 12.89 10.03 25.77
CA THR A 74 12.50 9.31 27.00
C THR A 74 12.69 7.80 26.93
N GLY A 75 13.22 7.25 25.83
CA GLY A 75 13.37 5.81 25.60
C GLY A 75 12.09 5.08 25.15
N ALA A 76 10.95 5.77 25.00
CA ALA A 76 9.71 5.15 24.59
C ALA A 76 9.73 4.83 23.08
N HIS A 77 9.40 3.58 22.73
CA HIS A 77 9.24 3.16 21.33
C HIS A 77 8.01 3.82 20.69
N VAL A 78 8.17 4.21 19.43
CA VAL A 78 7.12 4.82 18.62
C VAL A 78 7.19 4.31 17.18
N GLU A 79 6.04 4.25 16.55
CA GLU A 79 5.88 3.99 15.12
C GLU A 79 5.49 5.29 14.44
N VAL A 80 6.12 5.60 13.32
CA VAL A 80 5.78 6.70 12.42
C VAL A 80 5.46 6.12 11.06
N PHE A 81 4.25 6.36 10.58
CA PHE A 81 3.76 5.89 9.29
C PHE A 81 3.60 7.05 8.33
N LEU A 82 4.40 7.07 7.28
CA LEU A 82 4.41 8.12 6.27
C LEU A 82 3.16 8.07 5.40
N LEU A 83 2.49 9.21 5.20
CA LEU A 83 1.33 9.34 4.34
C LEU A 83 1.62 10.20 3.11
N THR A 84 1.84 11.50 3.34
CA THR A 84 1.98 12.48 2.27
C THR A 84 3.19 13.36 2.52
N ARG A 85 4.05 13.45 1.52
CA ARG A 85 5.16 14.40 1.54
C ARG A 85 4.63 15.81 1.26
N ARG A 86 4.93 16.75 2.13
CA ARG A 86 4.59 18.18 1.96
C ARG A 86 5.70 18.91 1.21
N ASP A 87 6.96 18.65 1.61
CA ASP A 87 8.15 19.22 0.98
C ASP A 87 9.38 18.29 1.17
N ALA A 88 10.58 18.82 1.05
CA ALA A 88 11.81 18.04 1.18
C ALA A 88 11.94 17.34 2.53
N THR A 89 11.48 17.97 3.62
CA THR A 89 11.67 17.53 5.00
C THR A 89 10.38 17.20 5.74
N ASP A 90 9.25 17.80 5.34
CA ASP A 90 8.01 17.74 6.08
C ASP A 90 7.05 16.70 5.50
N TRP A 91 6.53 15.84 6.37
CA TRP A 91 5.61 14.77 6.01
C TRP A 91 4.39 14.73 6.91
N GLU A 92 3.23 14.48 6.31
CA GLU A 92 2.06 14.03 7.06
C GLU A 92 2.22 12.57 7.40
N VAL A 93 1.96 12.23 8.67
CA VAL A 93 2.18 10.89 9.20
C VAL A 93 1.08 10.48 10.17
N LEU A 94 0.85 9.18 10.29
CA LEU A 94 0.22 8.61 11.48
C LEU A 94 1.30 8.19 12.46
N VAL A 95 0.98 8.24 13.76
CA VAL A 95 1.94 7.89 14.81
C VAL A 95 1.30 6.99 15.86
N ARG A 96 2.09 6.07 16.41
CA ARG A 96 1.65 5.18 17.47
C ARG A 96 2.72 5.07 18.56
N PRO A 97 2.36 5.30 19.84
CA PRO A 97 1.09 5.78 20.39
C PRO A 97 0.88 7.30 20.18
N GLY A 98 -0.31 7.70 19.63
CA GLY A 98 -0.58 9.10 19.27
C GLY A 98 -0.61 10.08 20.44
N LYS A 99 -1.12 9.66 21.63
CA LYS A 99 -1.26 10.51 22.82
C LYS A 99 0.07 11.05 23.37
N LYS A 100 1.17 10.36 23.11
CA LYS A 100 2.52 10.71 23.64
C LYS A 100 3.36 11.56 22.69
N LEU A 101 2.86 11.82 21.47
CA LEU A 101 3.57 12.55 20.43
C LEU A 101 2.89 13.90 20.17
N GLN A 102 3.22 14.87 21.04
CA GLN A 102 2.78 16.25 20.96
C GLN A 102 3.77 17.08 20.12
N VAL A 103 3.35 18.26 19.69
CA VAL A 103 4.23 19.22 19.00
C VAL A 103 5.50 19.46 19.84
N GLY A 104 6.66 19.44 19.17
CA GLY A 104 8.00 19.51 19.79
C GLY A 104 8.56 18.17 20.22
N ALA A 105 7.80 17.06 20.11
CA ALA A 105 8.35 15.74 20.42
C ALA A 105 9.34 15.30 19.35
N LYS A 106 10.52 14.87 19.80
CA LYS A 106 11.59 14.36 18.94
C LYS A 106 11.61 12.84 18.93
N ILE A 107 11.91 12.27 17.78
CA ILE A 107 11.96 10.83 17.53
C ILE A 107 13.26 10.53 16.79
N ASN A 108 14.02 9.60 17.30
CA ASN A 108 15.26 9.13 16.69
C ASN A 108 15.03 7.74 16.10
N PHE A 109 15.37 7.55 14.83
CA PHE A 109 15.28 6.26 14.12
C PHE A 109 16.66 5.62 13.99
N SER A 110 17.69 6.44 13.75
CA SER A 110 19.10 6.05 13.66
C SER A 110 19.98 7.27 13.88
N ASP A 111 21.31 7.10 13.79
CA ASP A 111 22.26 8.23 13.85
C ASP A 111 22.10 9.20 12.67
N GLU A 112 21.56 8.73 11.54
CA GLU A 112 21.38 9.50 10.30
C GLU A 112 19.94 10.02 10.08
N LEU A 113 18.95 9.57 10.87
CA LEU A 113 17.54 9.94 10.70
C LEU A 113 16.83 10.22 12.02
N SER A 114 16.28 11.40 12.13
CA SER A 114 15.40 11.80 13.22
C SER A 114 14.25 12.67 12.70
N CYS A 115 13.22 12.89 13.50
CA CYS A 115 12.20 13.88 13.20
C CYS A 115 11.68 14.58 14.45
N GLU A 116 11.00 15.71 14.22
CA GLU A 116 10.28 16.48 15.23
C GLU A 116 8.82 16.66 14.80
N VAL A 117 7.90 16.47 15.71
CA VAL A 117 6.47 16.77 15.48
C VAL A 117 6.28 18.28 15.46
N ILE A 118 5.83 18.84 14.35
CA ILE A 118 5.67 20.29 14.18
C ILE A 118 4.19 20.74 14.18
N GLU A 119 3.25 19.84 13.87
CA GLU A 119 1.83 20.16 13.75
C GLU A 119 0.95 18.94 14.01
N HIS A 120 -0.29 19.15 14.45
CA HIS A 120 -1.36 18.15 14.46
C HIS A 120 -2.26 18.35 13.24
N THR A 121 -2.63 17.27 12.58
CA THR A 121 -3.60 17.33 11.49
C THR A 121 -5.03 17.14 12.00
N ASP A 122 -6.02 17.64 11.26
CA ASP A 122 -7.44 17.55 11.61
C ASP A 122 -7.96 16.10 11.70
N PHE A 123 -7.34 15.19 10.97
CA PHE A 123 -7.71 13.75 10.98
C PHE A 123 -7.01 12.94 12.09
N GLY A 124 -6.32 13.60 13.03
CA GLY A 124 -5.64 12.95 14.15
C GLY A 124 -4.21 12.48 13.86
N GLY A 125 -3.69 12.74 12.65
CA GLY A 125 -2.29 12.54 12.29
C GLY A 125 -1.37 13.63 12.85
N ARG A 126 -0.15 13.66 12.35
CA ARG A 126 0.89 14.65 12.66
C ARG A 126 1.55 15.13 11.40
N VAL A 127 2.14 16.33 11.46
CA VAL A 127 3.19 16.73 10.54
C VAL A 127 4.50 16.61 11.28
N VAL A 128 5.44 15.91 10.69
CA VAL A 128 6.79 15.77 11.23
C VAL A 128 7.78 16.39 10.27
N ARG A 129 8.81 17.02 10.83
CA ARG A 129 9.97 17.50 10.09
C ARG A 129 11.13 16.56 10.30
N PHE A 130 11.58 15.92 9.22
CA PHE A 130 12.74 15.06 9.23
C PHE A 130 14.03 15.86 9.19
N LYS A 131 15.01 15.36 9.95
CA LYS A 131 16.42 15.75 9.87
C LYS A 131 17.21 14.49 9.51
N TYR A 132 17.95 14.55 8.43
CA TYR A 132 18.69 13.42 7.89
C TYR A 132 20.01 13.87 7.27
N ASP A 133 20.97 12.95 7.16
CA ASP A 133 22.23 13.14 6.47
C ASP A 133 22.31 12.14 5.30
N GLY A 134 22.39 12.67 4.06
CA GLY A 134 22.39 11.89 2.84
C GLY A 134 21.07 11.97 2.05
N ILE A 135 20.72 10.88 1.36
CA ILE A 135 19.52 10.79 0.50
C ILE A 135 18.40 10.13 1.30
N PHE A 136 17.33 10.88 1.53
CA PHE A 136 16.19 10.43 2.35
C PHE A 136 15.60 9.09 1.88
N GLU A 137 15.45 8.92 0.58
CA GLU A 137 14.89 7.72 -0.03
C GLU A 137 15.74 6.47 0.23
N GLU A 138 17.07 6.61 0.20
CA GLU A 138 17.99 5.50 0.52
C GLU A 138 17.96 5.13 2.00
N ILE A 139 17.87 6.15 2.88
CA ILE A 139 17.73 5.94 4.32
C ILE A 139 16.41 5.22 4.62
N LEU A 140 15.33 5.65 3.95
CA LEU A 140 14.02 5.05 4.09
C LEU A 140 14.01 3.58 3.61
N ASP A 141 14.69 3.26 2.51
CA ASP A 141 14.82 1.88 2.01
C ASP A 141 15.55 0.95 2.99
N ARG A 142 16.50 1.49 3.77
CA ARG A 142 17.23 0.73 4.80
C ARG A 142 16.46 0.55 6.11
N LEU A 143 15.85 1.64 6.60
CA LEU A 143 15.24 1.69 7.94
C LEU A 143 13.75 1.37 7.94
N GLY A 144 13.06 1.61 6.82
CA GLY A 144 11.63 1.48 6.72
C GLY A 144 11.16 0.07 6.41
N GLU A 145 9.95 -0.22 6.86
CA GLU A 145 9.21 -1.44 6.55
C GLU A 145 8.11 -1.18 5.53
N THR A 146 7.91 -2.12 4.62
CA THR A 146 6.79 -2.09 3.68
C THR A 146 5.48 -2.29 4.47
N PRO A 147 4.53 -1.37 4.37
CA PRO A 147 3.31 -1.43 5.15
C PRO A 147 2.31 -2.43 4.54
N LEU A 148 2.28 -3.63 5.07
CA LEU A 148 1.25 -4.61 4.72
C LEU A 148 -0.08 -4.26 5.38
N PRO A 149 -1.22 -4.68 4.80
CA PRO A 149 -2.51 -4.61 5.46
C PRO A 149 -2.50 -5.30 6.82
N PRO A 150 -3.25 -4.80 7.82
CA PRO A 150 -3.16 -5.30 9.20
C PRO A 150 -3.59 -6.76 9.39
N TYR A 151 -4.34 -7.33 8.44
CA TYR A 151 -4.74 -8.73 8.46
C TYR A 151 -3.65 -9.69 7.95
N ILE A 152 -2.56 -9.18 7.37
CA ILE A 152 -1.36 -9.94 7.03
C ILE A 152 -0.39 -9.78 8.19
N THR A 153 -0.18 -10.87 8.92
CA THR A 153 0.71 -10.93 10.09
C THR A 153 2.03 -11.64 9.83
N ALA A 154 2.09 -12.41 8.73
CA ALA A 154 3.32 -13.03 8.28
C ALA A 154 4.33 -11.98 7.80
N PRO A 155 5.64 -12.14 8.10
CA PRO A 155 6.67 -11.24 7.62
C PRO A 155 6.76 -11.29 6.09
N LEU A 156 7.03 -10.14 5.49
CA LEU A 156 7.27 -10.03 4.05
C LEU A 156 8.73 -10.41 3.74
N GLU A 157 8.96 -11.57 3.16
CA GLU A 157 10.30 -12.07 2.83
C GLU A 157 10.91 -11.30 1.64
N ASP A 158 10.09 -11.03 0.63
CA ASP A 158 10.48 -10.27 -0.57
C ASP A 158 9.63 -9.00 -0.70
N LYS A 159 10.25 -7.83 -0.51
CA LYS A 159 9.59 -6.52 -0.63
C LYS A 159 9.02 -6.30 -2.05
N GLU A 160 9.64 -6.84 -3.09
CA GLU A 160 9.16 -6.71 -4.47
C GLU A 160 7.86 -7.50 -4.71
N ARG A 161 7.56 -8.48 -3.86
CA ARG A 161 6.30 -9.22 -3.96
C ARG A 161 5.07 -8.36 -3.65
N TYR A 162 5.23 -7.29 -2.85
CA TYR A 162 4.17 -6.31 -2.57
C TYR A 162 4.24 -5.10 -3.51
N GLN A 163 4.78 -5.31 -4.73
CA GLN A 163 4.80 -4.32 -5.80
C GLN A 163 4.11 -4.90 -7.05
N THR A 164 3.46 -4.05 -7.84
CA THR A 164 2.96 -4.47 -9.16
C THR A 164 4.12 -4.63 -10.13
N VAL A 165 3.96 -5.47 -11.17
CA VAL A 165 4.99 -5.67 -12.19
C VAL A 165 5.19 -4.46 -13.11
N TYR A 166 4.30 -3.47 -13.03
CA TYR A 166 4.31 -2.25 -13.83
C TYR A 166 4.50 -0.98 -12.98
N ASN A 167 4.88 -1.11 -11.71
CA ASN A 167 5.13 0.06 -10.85
C ASN A 167 6.27 0.93 -11.36
N ARG A 168 6.14 2.25 -11.23
CA ARG A 168 7.16 3.25 -11.62
C ARG A 168 7.32 4.37 -10.62
N GLU A 169 6.22 5.03 -10.24
CA GLU A 169 6.24 6.26 -9.45
C GLU A 169 6.25 5.99 -7.95
N ARG A 170 7.35 6.31 -7.29
CA ARG A 170 7.49 6.17 -5.83
C ARG A 170 6.64 7.20 -5.08
N GLY A 171 6.10 6.82 -3.93
CA GLY A 171 5.43 7.77 -3.04
C GLY A 171 4.12 7.30 -2.41
N SER A 172 3.67 6.09 -2.70
CA SER A 172 2.48 5.52 -2.09
C SER A 172 2.83 4.68 -0.85
N ALA A 173 2.02 4.82 0.20
CA ALA A 173 2.07 3.96 1.38
C ALA A 173 1.25 2.66 1.21
N ALA A 174 0.47 2.53 0.13
CA ALA A 174 -0.36 1.36 -0.12
C ALA A 174 -0.23 0.88 -1.57
N ALA A 175 -0.20 -0.43 -1.76
CA ALA A 175 -0.20 -1.03 -3.09
C ALA A 175 -1.59 -1.00 -3.73
N PRO A 176 -1.70 -0.87 -5.06
CA PRO A 176 -2.92 -1.15 -5.78
C PRO A 176 -3.12 -2.68 -5.80
N THR A 177 -3.76 -3.22 -4.75
CA THR A 177 -3.75 -4.66 -4.43
C THR A 177 -4.31 -5.55 -5.54
N ALA A 178 -5.32 -5.09 -6.28
CA ALA A 178 -5.82 -5.81 -7.46
C ALA A 178 -4.74 -5.96 -8.56
N GLY A 179 -3.85 -4.99 -8.66
CA GLY A 179 -2.74 -5.01 -9.62
C GLY A 179 -1.63 -6.01 -9.29
N LEU A 180 -1.58 -6.50 -8.05
CA LEU A 180 -0.56 -7.47 -7.62
C LEU A 180 -0.69 -8.85 -8.29
N HIS A 181 -1.83 -9.14 -8.88
CA HIS A 181 -2.09 -10.42 -9.55
C HIS A 181 -1.61 -10.46 -11.00
N PHE A 182 -1.28 -9.32 -11.61
CA PHE A 182 -0.75 -9.31 -12.98
C PHE A 182 0.67 -9.84 -13.04
N THR A 183 0.92 -10.65 -14.08
CA THR A 183 2.26 -11.01 -14.56
C THR A 183 2.57 -10.24 -15.83
N LYS A 184 3.84 -10.14 -16.21
CA LYS A 184 4.23 -9.50 -17.49
C LYS A 184 3.67 -10.26 -18.69
N GLU A 185 3.62 -11.58 -18.58
CA GLU A 185 3.09 -12.49 -19.59
C GLU A 185 1.58 -12.27 -19.79
N LEU A 186 0.82 -12.09 -18.69
CA LEU A 186 -0.61 -11.80 -18.75
C LEU A 186 -0.87 -10.44 -19.40
N LEU A 187 -0.12 -9.41 -19.03
CA LEU A 187 -0.21 -8.09 -19.67
C LEU A 187 0.09 -8.16 -21.17
N GLN A 188 1.09 -8.93 -21.57
CA GLN A 188 1.40 -9.12 -22.98
C GLN A 188 0.22 -9.79 -23.73
N LYS A 189 -0.41 -10.82 -23.17
CA LYS A 189 -1.60 -11.46 -23.74
C LYS A 189 -2.77 -10.48 -23.88
N ILE A 190 -2.97 -9.60 -22.88
CA ILE A 190 -4.02 -8.58 -22.91
C ILE A 190 -3.78 -7.59 -24.05
N LYS A 191 -2.55 -7.19 -24.28
CA LYS A 191 -2.16 -6.37 -25.44
C LYS A 191 -2.43 -7.07 -26.78
N GLU A 192 -2.14 -8.35 -26.87
CA GLU A 192 -2.36 -9.16 -28.10
C GLU A 192 -3.85 -9.32 -28.43
N ILE A 193 -4.75 -9.25 -27.44
CA ILE A 193 -6.21 -9.18 -27.65
C ILE A 193 -6.59 -7.85 -28.31
N GLY A 194 -5.79 -6.79 -28.16
CA GLY A 194 -6.09 -5.44 -28.66
C GLY A 194 -6.73 -4.54 -27.60
N CYS A 195 -6.47 -4.81 -26.32
CA CYS A 195 -6.82 -3.92 -25.23
C CYS A 195 -5.79 -2.80 -25.08
N GLU A 196 -6.23 -1.64 -24.60
CA GLU A 196 -5.39 -0.48 -24.32
C GLU A 196 -5.07 -0.41 -22.82
N GLU A 197 -3.88 0.11 -22.49
CA GLU A 197 -3.43 0.31 -21.11
C GLU A 197 -3.28 1.82 -20.83
N GLU A 198 -3.95 2.30 -19.81
CA GLU A 198 -3.87 3.70 -19.37
C GLU A 198 -3.46 3.79 -17.90
N ILE A 199 -2.73 4.84 -17.56
CA ILE A 199 -2.32 5.09 -16.19
C ILE A 199 -3.27 6.10 -15.55
N GLY A 200 -3.98 5.65 -14.50
CA GLY A 200 -4.83 6.48 -13.66
C GLY A 200 -4.31 6.49 -12.23
N ARG A 201 -3.87 7.65 -11.74
CA ARG A 201 -3.46 7.81 -10.34
C ARG A 201 -4.55 8.55 -9.58
N ALA A 202 -5.25 7.84 -8.69
CA ALA A 202 -6.11 8.46 -7.70
C ALA A 202 -5.31 8.64 -6.41
N SER A 203 -5.18 9.89 -5.95
CA SER A 203 -4.78 10.14 -4.58
C SER A 203 -5.99 9.82 -3.71
N CYS A 204 -5.97 8.68 -3.01
CA CYS A 204 -6.97 8.37 -1.99
C CYS A 204 -6.83 9.39 -0.84
N ARG A 205 -7.36 10.59 -1.04
CA ARG A 205 -7.57 11.59 0.02
C ARG A 205 -8.95 11.47 0.65
N GLU A 206 -9.78 10.59 0.14
CA GLU A 206 -11.09 10.36 0.73
C GLU A 206 -10.98 9.38 1.89
N ARG A 207 -11.46 9.86 3.02
CA ARG A 207 -11.54 9.16 4.29
C ARG A 207 -12.47 7.95 4.15
N VAL A 208 -11.98 6.82 4.57
CA VAL A 208 -12.86 5.76 5.03
C VAL A 208 -13.23 6.04 6.48
#